data_7b96da044a027bb9f5bd1bf6f94ef36f
#
_entry.id   7b96da044a027bb9f5bd1bf6f94ef36f
#
_cell.length_a   1.000
_cell.length_b   1.000
_cell.length_c   1.000
_cell.angle_alpha   90.00
_cell.angle_beta   90.00
_cell.angle_gamma   90.00
#
_symmetry.space_group_name_H-M   'P 1'
#
loop_
_entity.id
_entity.type
_entity.pdbx_description
1 polymer ?
#
loop_
_entity_poly.entity_id
_entity_poly.type
_entity_poly.pdbx_seq_one_letter_code
_entity_poly.pdbx_strand_id
1 'polypeptide(L)'
;MKGVNREPGDPNYDLFRLALKSTAQRLYPNYANVDWSGNAGYDINDPRTYFSTMGCRTANGWDVNGLGQLKDGRGNICPTTIILPTIAMEACEAWKVDVNNEESVEDVFMAFLDRAIHDAKDMLIERFEWICSQSPASARFMYENGLMAGYVPEEGIRSALKHGTLALG
;
A
#
# COMPACT_ATOMS: atom_id res chain seq x y z
N MET A 1 14.83 -9.26 -5.11
CA MET A 1 15.64 -10.30 -5.78
C MET A 1 14.67 -11.30 -6.40
N LYS A 2 14.93 -11.68 -7.63
CA LYS A 2 14.23 -12.77 -8.29
C LYS A 2 14.82 -14.09 -7.82
N GLY A 3 14.06 -15.16 -7.81
CA GLY A 3 14.50 -16.46 -7.36
C GLY A 3 15.52 -17.20 -8.25
N VAL A 4 16.05 -16.53 -9.26
CA VAL A 4 16.87 -17.14 -10.33
C VAL A 4 18.37 -17.14 -10.12
N ASN A 5 18.91 -16.55 -9.06
CA ASN A 5 20.37 -16.46 -8.86
C ASN A 5 20.76 -17.07 -7.50
N ARG A 6 20.20 -18.25 -7.20
CA ARG A 6 20.31 -18.86 -5.86
C ARG A 6 21.24 -20.06 -5.78
N GLU A 7 21.69 -20.57 -6.94
CA GLU A 7 22.52 -21.75 -7.01
C GLU A 7 23.97 -21.41 -7.34
N PRO A 8 24.94 -22.19 -6.84
CA PRO A 8 26.33 -22.05 -7.24
C PRO A 8 26.49 -22.14 -8.76
N GLY A 9 27.09 -21.12 -9.35
CA GLY A 9 27.26 -21.02 -10.80
C GLY A 9 26.27 -20.10 -11.49
N ASP A 10 25.20 -19.70 -10.82
CA ASP A 10 24.28 -18.68 -11.35
C ASP A 10 24.96 -17.32 -11.45
N PRO A 11 24.55 -16.48 -12.43
CA PRO A 11 25.01 -15.10 -12.50
C PRO A 11 24.75 -14.35 -11.18
N ASN A 12 25.78 -13.69 -10.64
CA ASN A 12 25.72 -12.92 -9.39
C ASN A 12 25.33 -13.73 -8.12
N TYR A 13 25.60 -15.03 -8.11
CA TYR A 13 25.39 -15.87 -6.92
C TYR A 13 26.20 -15.38 -5.71
N ASP A 14 27.41 -14.86 -5.94
CA ASP A 14 28.25 -14.24 -4.92
C ASP A 14 27.58 -13.02 -4.26
N LEU A 15 26.91 -12.19 -5.06
CA LEU A 15 26.13 -11.05 -4.55
C LEU A 15 24.91 -11.52 -3.75
N PHE A 16 24.26 -12.58 -4.17
CA PHE A 16 23.18 -13.20 -3.41
C PHE A 16 23.66 -13.67 -2.02
N ARG A 17 24.82 -14.37 -1.97
CA ARG A 17 25.42 -14.80 -0.71
C ARG A 17 25.77 -13.61 0.20
N LEU A 18 26.32 -12.55 -0.38
CA LEU A 18 26.66 -11.33 0.36
C LEU A 18 25.40 -10.68 0.94
N ALA A 19 24.32 -10.61 0.16
CA ALA A 19 23.04 -10.10 0.62
C ALA A 19 22.50 -10.93 1.80
N LEU A 20 22.52 -12.26 1.70
CA LEU A 20 22.10 -13.13 2.82
C LEU A 20 22.95 -12.92 4.09
N LYS A 21 24.26 -12.75 3.94
CA LYS A 21 25.15 -12.45 5.06
C LYS A 21 24.79 -11.09 5.70
N SER A 22 24.52 -10.09 4.90
CA SER A 22 24.04 -8.79 5.40
C SER A 22 22.71 -8.91 6.14
N THR A 23 21.77 -9.67 5.59
CA THR A 23 20.46 -9.88 6.23
C THR A 23 20.60 -10.61 7.56
N ALA A 24 21.46 -11.62 7.65
CA ALA A 24 21.72 -12.34 8.90
C ALA A 24 22.29 -11.43 10.02
N GLN A 25 22.98 -10.37 9.64
CA GLN A 25 23.61 -9.44 10.59
C GLN A 25 22.78 -8.19 10.90
N ARG A 26 21.94 -7.72 9.92
CA ARG A 26 21.30 -6.40 9.99
C ARG A 26 19.83 -6.41 9.60
N LEU A 27 19.23 -7.56 9.27
CA LEU A 27 17.86 -7.73 8.79
C LEU A 27 17.57 -7.02 7.46
N TYR A 28 18.60 -6.69 6.69
CA TYR A 28 18.52 -6.05 5.37
C TYR A 28 19.48 -6.74 4.39
N PRO A 29 19.11 -6.76 3.08
CA PRO A 29 17.89 -6.25 2.44
C PRO A 29 16.68 -7.17 2.64
N ASN A 30 15.48 -6.64 2.35
CA ASN A 30 14.27 -7.43 2.18
C ASN A 30 14.25 -8.11 0.82
N TYR A 31 13.62 -9.27 0.75
CA TYR A 31 13.55 -10.08 -0.46
C TYR A 31 12.11 -10.23 -0.95
N ALA A 32 11.93 -10.14 -2.28
CA ALA A 32 10.68 -10.51 -2.93
C ALA A 32 10.85 -11.87 -3.60
N ASN A 33 10.09 -12.86 -3.17
CA ASN A 33 10.09 -14.19 -3.78
C ASN A 33 9.08 -14.20 -4.93
N VAL A 34 9.52 -13.78 -6.11
CA VAL A 34 8.65 -13.63 -7.28
C VAL A 34 8.27 -14.94 -7.94
N ASP A 35 9.04 -16.00 -7.71
CA ASP A 35 8.82 -17.35 -8.26
C ASP A 35 8.05 -18.27 -7.29
N TRP A 36 7.49 -17.72 -6.23
CA TRP A 36 6.61 -18.46 -5.35
C TRP A 36 5.33 -18.88 -6.07
N SER A 37 4.92 -20.14 -5.90
CA SER A 37 3.76 -20.73 -6.58
C SER A 37 2.42 -20.01 -6.35
N GLY A 38 2.32 -19.21 -5.28
CA GLY A 38 1.17 -18.37 -5.00
C GLY A 38 1.12 -17.05 -5.79
N ASN A 39 2.16 -16.70 -6.56
CA ASN A 39 2.16 -15.52 -7.42
C ASN A 39 1.42 -15.83 -8.72
N ALA A 40 0.14 -15.52 -8.75
CA ALA A 40 -0.69 -15.72 -9.94
C ALA A 40 -0.15 -14.91 -11.12
N GLY A 41 -0.04 -15.58 -12.29
CA GLY A 41 0.38 -14.93 -13.54
C GLY A 41 1.87 -14.63 -13.65
N TYR A 42 2.71 -15.08 -12.71
CA TYR A 42 4.15 -14.93 -12.86
C TYR A 42 4.72 -15.87 -13.94
N ASP A 43 5.44 -15.28 -14.87
CA ASP A 43 6.26 -16.00 -15.86
C ASP A 43 7.71 -15.49 -15.78
N ILE A 44 8.65 -16.39 -15.50
CA ILE A 44 10.06 -16.08 -15.38
C ILE A 44 10.66 -15.47 -16.65
N ASN A 45 10.08 -15.77 -17.82
CA ASN A 45 10.53 -15.28 -19.10
C ASN A 45 9.90 -13.95 -19.51
N ASP A 46 8.86 -13.50 -18.80
CA ASP A 46 8.17 -12.24 -19.06
C ASP A 46 8.34 -11.26 -17.89
N PRO A 47 9.29 -10.30 -17.98
CA PRO A 47 9.49 -9.31 -16.91
C PRO A 47 8.27 -8.45 -16.59
N ARG A 48 7.29 -8.38 -17.49
CA ARG A 48 6.04 -7.62 -17.23
C ARG A 48 5.19 -8.27 -16.18
N THR A 49 5.32 -9.58 -15.98
CA THR A 49 4.57 -10.35 -14.97
C THR A 49 5.16 -10.23 -13.57
N TYR A 50 6.35 -9.65 -13.42
CA TYR A 50 6.98 -9.50 -12.11
C TYR A 50 6.28 -8.39 -11.32
N PHE A 51 5.84 -8.71 -10.10
CA PHE A 51 5.28 -7.69 -9.23
C PHE A 51 6.36 -6.73 -8.70
N SER A 52 5.98 -5.49 -8.40
CA SER A 52 6.80 -4.55 -7.62
C SER A 52 6.36 -4.56 -6.17
N THR A 53 7.29 -4.32 -5.28
CA THR A 53 6.97 -4.11 -3.87
C THR A 53 6.70 -2.62 -3.60
N MET A 54 5.72 -2.37 -2.74
CA MET A 54 5.47 -1.04 -2.15
C MET A 54 5.61 -1.18 -0.63
N GLY A 55 6.59 -0.48 -0.05
CA GLY A 55 6.95 -0.69 1.35
C GLY A 55 7.51 -2.08 1.59
N CYS A 56 7.28 -2.63 2.80
CA CYS A 56 7.95 -3.85 3.25
C CYS A 56 7.31 -5.14 2.75
N ARG A 57 6.00 -5.17 2.50
CA ARG A 57 5.23 -6.43 2.34
C ARG A 57 4.07 -6.33 1.36
N THR A 58 3.90 -5.22 0.67
CA THR A 58 2.84 -5.05 -0.31
C THR A 58 3.38 -5.36 -1.71
N ALA A 59 2.70 -6.23 -2.44
CA ALA A 59 2.98 -6.50 -3.84
C ALA A 59 1.98 -5.72 -4.71
N ASN A 60 2.50 -4.85 -5.58
CA ASN A 60 1.69 -4.18 -6.58
C ASN A 60 1.55 -5.09 -7.80
N GLY A 61 0.36 -5.59 -8.02
CA GLY A 61 0.05 -6.51 -9.11
C GLY A 61 -0.91 -5.91 -10.12
N TRP A 62 -2.19 -5.93 -9.82
CA TRP A 62 -3.26 -5.62 -10.76
C TRP A 62 -3.86 -4.24 -10.56
N ASP A 63 -4.26 -3.62 -11.65
CA ASP A 63 -5.09 -2.43 -11.68
C ASP A 63 -6.55 -2.81 -11.97
N VAL A 64 -7.49 -2.31 -11.15
CA VAL A 64 -8.92 -2.62 -11.29
C VAL A 64 -9.54 -2.06 -12.57
N ASN A 65 -8.90 -1.07 -13.20
CA ASN A 65 -9.35 -0.48 -14.46
C ASN A 65 -8.85 -1.25 -15.70
N GLY A 66 -8.26 -2.42 -15.52
CA GLY A 66 -7.78 -3.26 -16.61
C GLY A 66 -6.50 -2.79 -17.27
N LEU A 67 -5.75 -1.87 -16.64
CA LEU A 67 -4.46 -1.39 -17.14
C LEU A 67 -3.32 -2.39 -16.90
N GLY A 68 -3.63 -3.57 -16.39
CA GLY A 68 -2.66 -4.63 -16.09
C GLY A 68 -1.83 -4.34 -14.85
N GLN A 69 -0.59 -4.78 -14.85
CA GLN A 69 0.32 -4.57 -13.73
C GLN A 69 1.00 -3.20 -13.85
N LEU A 70 0.46 -2.22 -13.15
CA LEU A 70 1.09 -0.91 -13.02
C LEU A 70 2.17 -0.95 -11.94
N LYS A 71 3.39 -0.61 -12.31
CA LYS A 71 4.54 -0.59 -11.41
C LYS A 71 5.00 0.83 -11.07
N ASP A 72 4.73 1.77 -11.97
CA ASP A 72 5.08 3.17 -11.82
C ASP A 72 3.90 3.99 -11.29
N GLY A 73 4.20 5.08 -10.59
CA GLY A 73 3.19 5.98 -10.05
C GLY A 73 2.36 5.39 -8.90
N ARG A 74 2.79 4.26 -8.32
CA ARG A 74 2.15 3.58 -7.18
C ARG A 74 2.72 4.10 -5.86
N GLY A 75 1.87 4.26 -4.86
CA GLY A 75 2.28 4.66 -3.51
C GLY A 75 1.09 4.87 -2.60
N ASN A 76 1.32 4.89 -1.30
CA ASN A 76 0.32 5.30 -0.32
C ASN A 76 0.29 6.82 -0.28
N ILE A 77 -0.87 7.42 -0.55
CA ILE A 77 -1.02 8.87 -0.59
C ILE A 77 -1.22 9.41 0.82
N CYS A 78 -2.15 8.87 1.56
CA CYS A 78 -2.45 9.30 2.94
C CYS A 78 -3.01 8.12 3.72
N PRO A 79 -2.15 7.30 4.36
CA PRO A 79 -2.59 6.18 5.15
C PRO A 79 -3.28 6.65 6.44
N THR A 80 -4.32 5.90 6.84
CA THR A 80 -5.04 6.08 8.10
C THR A 80 -5.23 4.71 8.75
N THR A 81 -5.27 4.67 10.09
CA THR A 81 -5.45 3.43 10.85
C THR A 81 -6.63 3.58 11.81
N ILE A 82 -7.50 2.58 11.82
CA ILE A 82 -8.58 2.44 12.80
C ILE A 82 -8.07 1.60 13.97
N ILE A 83 -8.24 2.09 15.20
CA ILE A 83 -7.79 1.41 16.41
C ILE A 83 -8.95 0.58 16.96
N LEU A 84 -9.05 -0.67 16.54
CA LEU A 84 -10.15 -1.57 16.91
C LEU A 84 -10.37 -1.72 18.43
N PRO A 85 -9.32 -1.84 19.28
CA PRO A 85 -9.53 -1.90 20.72
C PRO A 85 -10.25 -0.68 21.29
N THR A 86 -9.99 0.52 20.77
CA THR A 86 -10.69 1.74 21.21
C THR A 86 -12.17 1.67 20.86
N ILE A 87 -12.50 1.29 19.62
CA ILE A 87 -13.89 1.12 19.17
C ILE A 87 -14.60 0.07 20.02
N ALA A 88 -13.94 -1.04 20.34
CA ALA A 88 -14.52 -2.08 21.17
C ALA A 88 -14.82 -1.60 22.60
N MET A 89 -13.94 -0.80 23.20
CA MET A 89 -14.18 -0.21 24.52
C MET A 89 -15.36 0.78 24.49
N GLU A 90 -15.40 1.67 23.50
CA GLU A 90 -16.49 2.64 23.33
C GLU A 90 -17.84 1.93 23.10
N ALA A 91 -17.87 0.90 22.27
CA ALA A 91 -19.06 0.10 22.03
C ALA A 91 -19.55 -0.61 23.31
N CYS A 92 -18.63 -1.20 24.08
CA CYS A 92 -18.96 -1.83 25.37
C CYS A 92 -19.52 -0.82 26.38
N GLU A 93 -18.98 0.38 26.43
CA GLU A 93 -19.48 1.44 27.31
C GLU A 93 -20.87 1.91 26.87
N ALA A 94 -21.07 2.15 25.57
CA ALA A 94 -22.37 2.53 25.04
C ALA A 94 -23.44 1.46 25.30
N TRP A 95 -23.09 0.20 25.08
CA TRP A 95 -23.99 -0.95 25.33
C TRP A 95 -24.43 -1.06 26.80
N LYS A 96 -23.53 -0.80 27.74
CA LYS A 96 -23.84 -0.84 29.20
C LYS A 96 -24.78 0.27 29.68
N VAL A 97 -24.79 1.40 28.98
CA VAL A 97 -25.62 2.57 29.36
C VAL A 97 -27.08 2.37 28.93
N ASP A 98 -27.31 1.63 27.84
CA ASP A 98 -28.67 1.37 27.37
C ASP A 98 -29.25 0.11 28.02
N VAL A 99 -29.98 0.32 29.14
CA VAL A 99 -30.57 -0.76 29.96
C VAL A 99 -31.68 -1.55 29.24
N ASN A 100 -32.18 -1.05 28.11
CA ASN A 100 -33.22 -1.68 27.29
C ASN A 100 -32.68 -2.19 25.95
N ASN A 101 -31.38 -2.33 25.83
CA ASN A 101 -30.74 -2.70 24.60
C ASN A 101 -31.08 -4.16 24.25
N GLU A 102 -31.81 -4.36 23.14
CA GLU A 102 -32.08 -5.70 22.57
C GLU A 102 -30.94 -6.16 21.68
N GLU A 103 -29.99 -5.27 21.34
CA GLU A 103 -28.84 -5.56 20.50
C GLU A 103 -27.71 -6.22 21.31
N SER A 104 -26.94 -7.07 20.66
CA SER A 104 -25.73 -7.63 21.25
C SER A 104 -24.61 -6.58 21.30
N VAL A 105 -23.63 -6.75 22.16
CA VAL A 105 -22.45 -5.88 22.19
C VAL A 105 -21.67 -5.93 20.88
N GLU A 106 -21.72 -7.07 20.19
CA GLU A 106 -21.12 -7.26 18.87
C GLU A 106 -21.82 -6.41 17.81
N ASP A 107 -23.14 -6.31 17.82
CA ASP A 107 -23.90 -5.47 16.89
C ASP A 107 -23.58 -3.99 17.10
N VAL A 108 -23.49 -3.54 18.35
CA VAL A 108 -23.08 -2.17 18.70
C VAL A 108 -21.64 -1.92 18.23
N PHE A 109 -20.72 -2.88 18.43
CA PHE A 109 -19.35 -2.78 17.94
C PHE A 109 -19.30 -2.65 16.41
N MET A 110 -20.06 -3.47 15.68
CA MET A 110 -20.11 -3.42 14.23
C MET A 110 -20.66 -2.09 13.71
N ALA A 111 -21.66 -1.52 14.38
CA ALA A 111 -22.20 -0.20 14.03
C ALA A 111 -21.16 0.92 14.24
N PHE A 112 -20.40 0.86 15.34
CA PHE A 112 -19.31 1.82 15.62
C PHE A 112 -18.17 1.67 14.60
N LEU A 113 -17.82 0.44 14.26
CA LEU A 113 -16.79 0.16 13.27
C LEU A 113 -17.19 0.67 11.88
N ASP A 114 -18.42 0.41 11.46
CA ASP A 114 -18.96 0.88 10.18
C ASP A 114 -18.88 2.42 10.07
N ARG A 115 -19.29 3.12 11.11
CA ARG A 115 -19.16 4.58 11.19
C ARG A 115 -17.70 5.03 11.07
N ALA A 116 -16.80 4.41 11.84
CA ALA A 116 -15.37 4.74 11.80
C ALA A 116 -14.74 4.50 10.42
N ILE A 117 -15.17 3.46 9.70
CA ILE A 117 -14.74 3.19 8.32
C ILE A 117 -15.23 4.30 7.38
N HIS A 118 -16.49 4.72 7.51
CA HIS A 118 -17.04 5.79 6.69
C HIS A 118 -16.34 7.13 6.96
N ASP A 119 -16.13 7.49 8.22
CA ASP A 119 -15.42 8.71 8.62
C ASP A 119 -13.97 8.69 8.09
N ALA A 120 -13.29 7.57 8.22
CA ALA A 120 -11.92 7.41 7.69
C ALA A 120 -11.86 7.51 6.16
N LYS A 121 -12.82 6.92 5.47
CA LYS A 121 -12.96 7.04 3.99
C LYS A 121 -13.14 8.51 3.58
N ASP A 122 -14.06 9.21 4.22
CA ASP A 122 -14.34 10.61 3.88
C ASP A 122 -13.13 11.51 4.16
N MET A 123 -12.46 11.30 5.29
CA MET A 123 -11.20 11.99 5.62
C MET A 123 -10.08 11.70 4.61
N LEU A 124 -9.95 10.47 4.13
CA LEU A 124 -8.95 10.09 3.13
C LEU A 124 -9.22 10.77 1.79
N ILE A 125 -10.49 10.82 1.37
CA ILE A 125 -10.90 11.50 0.13
C ILE A 125 -10.64 13.00 0.25
N GLU A 126 -11.03 13.64 1.36
CA GLU A 126 -10.78 15.07 1.60
C GLU A 126 -9.29 15.41 1.54
N ARG A 127 -8.44 14.60 2.19
CA ARG A 127 -6.99 14.76 2.13
C ARG A 127 -6.44 14.61 0.72
N PHE A 128 -6.92 13.62 -0.01
CA PHE A 128 -6.52 13.43 -1.41
C PHE A 128 -6.86 14.64 -2.26
N GLU A 129 -8.10 15.15 -2.16
CA GLU A 129 -8.55 16.33 -2.91
C GLU A 129 -7.72 17.57 -2.51
N TRP A 130 -7.44 17.73 -1.21
CA TRP A 130 -6.59 18.82 -0.74
C TRP A 130 -5.17 18.73 -1.32
N ILE A 131 -4.53 17.53 -1.32
CA ILE A 131 -3.22 17.32 -1.93
C ILE A 131 -3.25 17.65 -3.42
N CYS A 132 -4.27 17.19 -4.14
CA CYS A 132 -4.43 17.45 -5.56
C CYS A 132 -4.62 18.93 -5.90
N SER A 133 -5.15 19.72 -4.96
CA SER A 133 -5.36 21.16 -5.12
C SER A 133 -4.09 21.99 -4.90
N GLN A 134 -3.03 21.39 -4.36
CA GLN A 134 -1.80 22.13 -4.08
C GLN A 134 -1.04 22.47 -5.37
N SER A 135 -0.27 23.56 -5.30
CA SER A 135 0.60 23.93 -6.41
C SER A 135 1.79 22.97 -6.50
N PRO A 136 2.16 22.49 -7.70
CA PRO A 136 3.40 21.74 -7.90
C PRO A 136 4.66 22.46 -7.40
N ALA A 137 4.62 23.79 -7.31
CA ALA A 137 5.70 24.59 -6.75
C ALA A 137 6.01 24.28 -5.27
N SER A 138 5.07 23.69 -4.54
CA SER A 138 5.28 23.23 -3.15
C SER A 138 6.33 22.13 -3.04
N ALA A 139 6.52 21.34 -4.11
CA ALA A 139 7.54 20.30 -4.23
C ALA A 139 8.22 20.35 -5.60
N ARG A 140 8.68 21.54 -5.96
CA ARG A 140 9.18 21.91 -7.28
C ARG A 140 10.21 20.92 -7.82
N PHE A 141 11.18 20.55 -6.97
CA PHE A 141 12.25 19.63 -7.38
C PHE A 141 11.69 18.29 -7.87
N MET A 142 10.68 17.77 -7.21
CA MET A 142 10.09 16.47 -7.55
C MET A 142 9.33 16.51 -8.88
N TYR A 143 8.54 17.57 -9.08
CA TYR A 143 7.69 17.70 -10.28
C TYR A 143 8.45 18.15 -11.52
N GLU A 144 9.42 19.05 -11.37
CA GLU A 144 10.19 19.59 -12.51
C GLU A 144 11.32 18.65 -12.99
N ASN A 145 11.77 17.69 -12.18
CA ASN A 145 12.88 16.79 -12.52
C ASN A 145 12.43 15.36 -12.84
N GLY A 146 11.16 15.11 -13.10
CA GLY A 146 10.64 13.83 -13.51
C GLY A 146 10.66 12.73 -12.43
N LEU A 147 10.74 13.12 -11.15
CA LEU A 147 10.72 12.16 -10.03
C LEU A 147 9.32 11.63 -9.74
N MET A 148 8.29 12.34 -10.18
CA MET A 148 6.89 11.93 -10.05
C MET A 148 6.42 11.33 -11.36
N ALA A 149 6.41 10.01 -11.44
CA ALA A 149 5.95 9.29 -12.63
C ALA A 149 4.49 9.62 -12.97
N GLY A 150 4.23 9.86 -14.23
CA GLY A 150 2.88 10.19 -14.73
C GLY A 150 2.43 11.64 -14.46
N TYR A 151 3.31 12.51 -13.96
CA TYR A 151 2.99 13.92 -13.80
C TYR A 151 2.83 14.61 -15.15
N VAL A 152 1.70 15.29 -15.31
CA VAL A 152 1.35 16.12 -16.47
C VAL A 152 1.10 17.54 -15.97
N PRO A 153 1.90 18.55 -16.36
CA PRO A 153 1.80 19.91 -15.82
C PRO A 153 0.41 20.53 -15.93
N GLU A 154 -0.28 20.27 -17.04
CA GLU A 154 -1.63 20.81 -17.34
C GLU A 154 -2.72 20.21 -16.43
N GLU A 155 -2.49 18.98 -15.94
CA GLU A 155 -3.43 18.26 -15.07
C GLU A 155 -3.06 18.43 -13.57
N GLY A 156 -1.89 19.00 -13.28
CA GLY A 156 -1.41 19.22 -11.93
C GLY A 156 -1.05 17.94 -11.17
N ILE A 157 -0.99 18.05 -9.85
CA ILE A 157 -0.57 16.97 -8.95
C ILE A 157 -1.43 15.71 -9.10
N ARG A 158 -2.72 15.84 -9.41
CA ARG A 158 -3.64 14.72 -9.58
C ARG A 158 -3.15 13.70 -10.61
N SER A 159 -2.52 14.14 -11.69
CA SER A 159 -1.99 13.24 -12.72
C SER A 159 -0.93 12.28 -12.18
N ALA A 160 -0.06 12.76 -11.29
CA ALA A 160 0.98 11.94 -10.65
C ALA A 160 0.42 10.95 -9.60
N LEU A 161 -0.77 11.21 -9.07
CA LEU A 161 -1.36 10.43 -7.98
C LEU A 161 -2.48 9.48 -8.43
N LYS A 162 -2.84 9.46 -9.71
CA LYS A 162 -3.97 8.67 -10.23
C LYS A 162 -3.87 7.16 -10.00
N HIS A 163 -2.68 6.63 -9.78
CA HIS A 163 -2.41 5.22 -9.49
C HIS A 163 -2.04 4.99 -8.02
N GLY A 164 -2.17 6.01 -7.20
CA GLY A 164 -1.91 5.91 -5.77
C GLY A 164 -3.02 5.20 -5.01
N THR A 165 -2.73 4.84 -3.79
CA THR A 165 -3.64 4.12 -2.90
C THR A 165 -3.98 4.99 -1.70
N LEU A 166 -5.28 5.15 -1.43
CA LEU A 166 -5.77 5.63 -0.14
C LEU A 166 -5.83 4.42 0.79
N ALA A 167 -4.93 4.36 1.76
CA ALA A 167 -4.76 3.16 2.59
C ALA A 167 -5.50 3.30 3.92
N LEU A 168 -6.37 2.33 4.22
CA LEU A 168 -7.03 2.16 5.50
C LEU A 168 -6.51 0.87 6.15
N GLY A 169 -6.04 0.96 7.38
CA GLY A 169 -5.51 -0.14 8.18
C GLY A 169 -6.14 -0.25 9.55
#